data_1877e8755bed8eae39516534f7284750
#
_entry.id   1877e8755bed8eae39516534f7284750
#
_cell.length_a   1.000
_cell.length_b   1.000
_cell.length_c   1.000
_cell.angle_alpha   90.00
_cell.angle_beta   90.00
_cell.angle_gamma   90.00
#
_symmetry.space_group_name_H-M   'P 1'
#
loop_
_entity.id
_entity.type
_entity.pdbx_description
1 polymer ?
#
loop_
_entity_poly.entity_id
_entity_poly.type
_entity_poly.pdbx_seq_one_letter_code
_entity_poly.pdbx_strand_id
1 'polypeptide(L)'
;CQKVLQYAFLYDETSFLDYAELKRIRQDDGTQIAANIARFVDCIRTFDKGLIEQNICLITDNIRESGRYSILYGQMFIASVYSQVTGALKEFGIDLSEVFEDPVEEYRMIITAGSLQKQISGLSELLGKVCDYVHGKKGAAHHTLIEKARQYIEQNYTDHSISLQSVSASVNMSSCYFSILFKQECGKSFISYLTDLRMEKAKQLLRYSD
;
A
#
# COMPACT_ATOMS: atom_id res chain seq x y z
N CYS A 1 31.68 -18.47 12.02
CA CYS A 1 31.84 -17.13 11.41
C CYS A 1 30.70 -16.71 10.49
N GLN A 2 30.25 -17.54 9.53
CA GLN A 2 29.19 -17.13 8.57
C GLN A 2 27.81 -16.82 9.24
N LYS A 3 27.41 -17.61 10.24
CA LYS A 3 26.15 -17.35 10.99
C LYS A 3 26.21 -16.04 11.78
N VAL A 4 27.33 -15.68 12.36
CA VAL A 4 27.50 -14.45 13.14
C VAL A 4 27.36 -13.21 12.25
N LEU A 5 27.90 -13.24 11.02
CA LEU A 5 27.78 -12.16 10.05
C LEU A 5 26.33 -11.96 9.56
N GLN A 6 25.56 -13.05 9.40
CA GLN A 6 24.14 -12.97 9.06
C GLN A 6 23.31 -12.32 10.17
N TYR A 7 23.65 -12.57 11.43
CA TYR A 7 22.97 -11.97 12.57
C TYR A 7 23.39 -10.52 12.82
N ALA A 8 24.65 -10.16 12.58
CA ALA A 8 25.11 -8.76 12.67
C ALA A 8 24.36 -7.84 11.70
N PHE A 9 23.87 -8.38 10.58
CA PHE A 9 23.02 -7.65 9.64
C PHE A 9 21.61 -7.37 10.17
N LEU A 10 21.07 -8.29 10.99
CA LEU A 10 19.71 -8.16 11.56
C LEU A 10 19.67 -7.18 12.75
N TYR A 11 20.75 -7.06 13.47
CA TYR A 11 20.88 -6.21 14.66
C TYR A 11 21.95 -5.15 14.41
N ASP A 12 21.66 -3.91 14.73
CA ASP A 12 22.59 -2.79 14.54
C ASP A 12 23.89 -3.04 15.33
N GLU A 13 25.02 -2.51 14.88
CA GLU A 13 26.39 -2.80 15.34
C GLU A 13 26.66 -2.69 16.87
N THR A 14 25.68 -2.21 17.65
CA THR A 14 25.79 -2.02 19.10
C THR A 14 25.27 -3.19 19.95
N SER A 15 24.70 -4.23 19.34
CA SER A 15 24.11 -5.35 20.09
C SER A 15 25.12 -6.47 20.30
N PHE A 16 25.44 -6.78 21.55
CA PHE A 16 26.13 -8.03 21.92
C PHE A 16 25.20 -9.22 21.65
N LEU A 17 25.53 -10.01 20.65
CA LEU A 17 24.80 -11.23 20.34
C LEU A 17 25.22 -12.37 21.29
N ASP A 18 24.34 -12.75 22.21
CA ASP A 18 24.54 -13.93 23.02
C ASP A 18 24.23 -15.19 22.18
N TYR A 19 25.22 -16.10 22.13
CA TYR A 19 25.10 -17.39 21.44
C TYR A 19 23.94 -18.25 22.00
N ALA A 20 23.52 -18.03 23.25
CA ALA A 20 22.39 -18.71 23.87
C ALA A 20 21.04 -18.22 23.32
N GLU A 21 20.91 -16.94 22.97
CA GLU A 21 19.74 -16.38 22.29
C GLU A 21 19.59 -16.91 20.87
N LEU A 22 20.71 -17.08 20.15
CA LEU A 22 20.72 -17.65 18.80
C LEU A 22 20.14 -19.07 18.73
N LYS A 23 20.18 -19.83 19.82
CA LYS A 23 19.59 -21.18 19.91
C LYS A 23 18.09 -21.17 20.18
N ARG A 24 17.53 -20.08 20.71
CA ARG A 24 16.10 -19.97 21.08
C ARG A 24 15.22 -19.53 19.91
N ILE A 25 15.80 -19.08 18.80
CA ILE A 25 15.05 -18.61 17.65
C ILE A 25 14.31 -19.79 17.02
N ARG A 26 12.99 -19.75 17.09
CA ARG A 26 12.10 -20.78 16.52
C ARG A 26 12.27 -20.88 15.02
N GLN A 27 12.32 -22.10 14.52
CA GLN A 27 12.23 -22.38 13.09
C GLN A 27 10.77 -22.24 12.67
N ASP A 28 10.36 -21.05 12.26
CA ASP A 28 9.10 -20.84 11.54
C ASP A 28 9.25 -21.27 10.08
N ASP A 29 8.24 -21.84 9.48
CA ASP A 29 8.27 -22.40 8.11
C ASP A 29 8.22 -21.33 6.99
N GLY A 30 8.22 -20.05 7.34
CA GLY A 30 8.19 -18.93 6.41
C GLY A 30 6.82 -18.63 5.79
N THR A 31 5.79 -19.42 6.07
CA THR A 31 4.42 -19.23 5.54
C THR A 31 3.79 -17.93 6.05
N GLN A 32 4.04 -17.58 7.31
CA GLN A 32 3.57 -16.33 7.90
C GLN A 32 4.16 -15.09 7.23
N ILE A 33 5.45 -15.16 6.92
CA ILE A 33 6.17 -14.05 6.24
C ILE A 33 5.60 -13.83 4.84
N ALA A 34 5.40 -14.90 4.08
CA ALA A 34 4.81 -14.81 2.74
C ALA A 34 3.39 -14.22 2.74
N ALA A 35 2.56 -14.62 3.71
CA ALA A 35 1.22 -14.07 3.89
C ALA A 35 1.23 -12.58 4.25
N ASN A 36 2.17 -12.15 5.10
CA ASN A 36 2.32 -10.75 5.48
C ASN A 36 2.84 -9.89 4.32
N ILE A 37 3.76 -10.42 3.51
CA ILE A 37 4.21 -9.75 2.27
C ILE A 37 3.05 -9.57 1.30
N ALA A 38 2.20 -10.58 1.10
CA ALA A 38 1.04 -10.48 0.22
C ALA A 38 0.06 -9.37 0.68
N ARG A 39 -0.24 -9.31 1.98
CA ARG A 39 -1.07 -8.22 2.56
C ARG A 39 -0.42 -6.85 2.39
N PHE A 40 0.88 -6.77 2.55
CA PHE A 40 1.63 -5.52 2.38
C PHE A 40 1.55 -5.01 0.93
N VAL A 41 1.61 -5.91 -0.05
CA VAL A 41 1.43 -5.57 -1.46
C VAL A 41 0.07 -4.90 -1.71
N ASP A 42 -1.00 -5.42 -1.09
CA ASP A 42 -2.33 -4.82 -1.19
C ASP A 42 -2.38 -3.43 -0.52
N CYS A 43 -1.67 -3.26 0.60
CA CYS A 43 -1.57 -1.97 1.29
C CYS A 43 -0.84 -0.90 0.48
N ILE A 44 0.20 -1.26 -0.28
CA ILE A 44 0.95 -0.30 -1.13
C ILE A 44 0.02 0.43 -2.10
N ARG A 45 -0.95 -0.26 -2.68
CA ARG A 45 -1.91 0.32 -3.63
C ARG A 45 -2.83 1.37 -3.03
N THR A 46 -2.97 1.39 -1.71
CA THR A 46 -3.79 2.41 -1.03
C THR A 46 -3.08 3.74 -0.90
N PHE A 47 -1.74 3.74 -0.93
CA PHE A 47 -0.89 4.88 -0.58
C PHE A 47 -1.20 5.48 0.80
N ASP A 48 -1.81 4.70 1.69
CA ASP A 48 -2.03 5.09 3.08
C ASP A 48 -0.74 4.90 3.88
N LYS A 49 -0.11 6.02 4.24
CA LYS A 49 1.17 6.05 4.95
C LYS A 49 1.11 5.29 6.28
N GLY A 50 0.01 5.47 7.04
CA GLY A 50 -0.15 4.81 8.34
C GLY A 50 -0.28 3.29 8.21
N LEU A 51 -1.07 2.80 7.24
CA LEU A 51 -1.19 1.38 6.95
C LEU A 51 0.14 0.77 6.46
N ILE A 52 0.86 1.50 5.61
CA ILE A 52 2.16 1.06 5.09
C ILE A 52 3.16 0.93 6.24
N GLU A 53 3.29 1.95 7.10
CA GLU A 53 4.19 1.93 8.26
C GLU A 53 3.87 0.79 9.23
N GLN A 54 2.61 0.57 9.56
CA GLN A 54 2.17 -0.54 10.42
C GLN A 54 2.55 -1.90 9.85
N ASN A 55 2.35 -2.11 8.56
CA ASN A 55 2.70 -3.38 7.91
C ASN A 55 4.21 -3.58 7.80
N ILE A 56 4.99 -2.54 7.56
CA ILE A 56 6.47 -2.60 7.60
C ILE A 56 6.94 -3.04 9.00
N CYS A 57 6.41 -2.45 10.07
CA CYS A 57 6.74 -2.84 11.43
C CYS A 57 6.44 -4.33 11.68
N LEU A 58 5.24 -4.80 11.33
CA LEU A 58 4.85 -6.20 11.48
C LEU A 58 5.77 -7.16 10.72
N ILE A 59 6.14 -6.83 9.50
CA ILE A 59 7.05 -7.65 8.69
C ILE A 59 8.44 -7.65 9.31
N THR A 60 8.93 -6.49 9.78
CA THR A 60 10.25 -6.37 10.39
C THR A 60 10.36 -7.20 11.67
N ASP A 61 9.32 -7.17 12.52
CA ASP A 61 9.27 -7.96 13.76
C ASP A 61 9.26 -9.46 13.46
N ASN A 62 8.44 -9.90 12.50
CA ASN A 62 8.42 -11.30 12.07
C ASN A 62 9.78 -11.75 11.49
N ILE A 63 10.45 -10.87 10.76
CA ILE A 63 11.80 -11.12 10.25
C ILE A 63 12.76 -11.34 11.41
N ARG A 64 12.75 -10.48 12.42
CA ARG A 64 13.63 -10.59 13.60
C ARG A 64 13.35 -11.86 14.41
N GLU A 65 12.08 -12.21 14.60
CA GLU A 65 11.68 -13.38 15.38
C GLU A 65 12.01 -14.70 14.69
N SER A 66 11.92 -14.75 13.37
CA SER A 66 12.15 -15.99 12.61
C SER A 66 13.62 -16.45 12.57
N GLY A 67 14.57 -15.55 12.83
CA GLY A 67 16.01 -15.84 12.87
C GLY A 67 16.60 -16.44 11.59
N ARG A 68 15.81 -16.57 10.53
CA ARG A 68 16.17 -17.25 9.27
C ARG A 68 16.66 -16.30 8.18
N TYR A 69 16.74 -15.01 8.47
CA TYR A 69 17.02 -14.04 7.44
C TYR A 69 18.47 -14.03 7.02
N SER A 70 18.67 -14.38 5.76
CA SER A 70 19.88 -13.99 5.04
C SER A 70 19.67 -12.60 4.42
N ILE A 71 20.76 -11.88 4.22
CA ILE A 71 20.81 -10.62 3.46
C ILE A 71 19.99 -10.73 2.15
N LEU A 72 20.06 -11.91 1.51
CA LEU A 72 19.33 -12.20 0.28
C LEU A 72 17.81 -12.06 0.41
N TYR A 73 17.21 -12.56 1.49
CA TYR A 73 15.77 -12.43 1.70
C TYR A 73 15.33 -10.97 1.91
N GLY A 74 16.12 -10.20 2.68
CA GLY A 74 15.89 -8.76 2.84
C GLY A 74 15.93 -8.03 1.49
N GLN A 75 16.90 -8.31 0.66
CA GLN A 75 17.03 -7.73 -0.67
C GLN A 75 15.88 -8.14 -1.60
N MET A 76 15.46 -9.42 -1.57
CA MET A 76 14.29 -9.89 -2.34
C MET A 76 12.99 -9.22 -1.88
N PHE A 77 12.81 -9.03 -0.58
CA PHE A 77 11.65 -8.31 -0.05
C PHE A 77 11.63 -6.86 -0.55
N ILE A 78 12.73 -6.13 -0.42
CA ILE A 78 12.86 -4.75 -0.88
C ILE A 78 12.62 -4.64 -2.39
N ALA A 79 13.20 -5.56 -3.18
CA ALA A 79 12.99 -5.61 -4.62
C ALA A 79 11.52 -5.85 -4.99
N SER A 80 10.84 -6.74 -4.27
CA SER A 80 9.41 -7.01 -4.46
C SER A 80 8.57 -5.77 -4.16
N VAL A 81 8.82 -5.10 -3.04
CA VAL A 81 8.12 -3.85 -2.66
C VAL A 81 8.35 -2.76 -3.70
N TYR A 82 9.59 -2.56 -4.11
CA TYR A 82 9.95 -1.57 -5.13
C TYR A 82 9.24 -1.82 -6.46
N SER A 83 9.19 -3.07 -6.90
CA SER A 83 8.45 -3.47 -8.10
C SER A 83 6.95 -3.19 -7.99
N GLN A 84 6.34 -3.48 -6.83
CA GLN A 84 4.92 -3.24 -6.60
C GLN A 84 4.59 -1.73 -6.56
N VAL A 85 5.44 -0.93 -5.91
CA VAL A 85 5.31 0.54 -5.91
C VAL A 85 5.37 1.09 -7.32
N THR A 86 6.35 0.64 -8.11
CA THR A 86 6.49 1.07 -9.50
C THR A 86 5.27 0.68 -10.34
N GLY A 87 4.75 -0.53 -10.14
CA GLY A 87 3.52 -1.00 -10.80
C GLY A 87 2.30 -0.17 -10.39
N ALA A 88 2.14 0.07 -9.09
CA ALA A 88 1.04 0.89 -8.57
C ALA A 88 1.09 2.33 -9.10
N LEU A 89 2.25 2.97 -9.14
CA LEU A 89 2.40 4.33 -9.69
C LEU A 89 2.05 4.38 -11.17
N LYS A 90 2.45 3.37 -11.96
CA LYS A 90 2.10 3.29 -13.39
C LYS A 90 0.59 3.17 -13.63
N GLU A 91 -0.17 2.51 -12.75
CA GLU A 91 -1.63 2.47 -12.82
C GLU A 91 -2.24 3.90 -12.72
N PHE A 92 -1.50 4.84 -12.11
CA PHE A 92 -1.88 6.26 -12.00
C PHE A 92 -1.25 7.17 -13.05
N GLY A 93 -0.52 6.60 -14.01
CA GLY A 93 0.20 7.38 -15.00
C GLY A 93 1.35 8.19 -14.40
N ILE A 94 1.89 7.76 -13.26
CA ILE A 94 3.03 8.39 -12.58
C ILE A 94 4.27 7.53 -12.82
N ASP A 95 5.34 8.15 -13.32
CA ASP A 95 6.65 7.51 -13.37
C ASP A 95 7.44 7.79 -12.09
N LEU A 96 8.27 6.83 -11.68
CA LEU A 96 9.07 6.97 -10.47
C LEU A 96 10.08 8.12 -10.55
N SER A 97 10.51 8.48 -11.76
CA SER A 97 11.36 9.65 -12.03
C SER A 97 10.69 11.00 -11.77
N GLU A 98 9.37 11.02 -11.61
CA GLU A 98 8.66 12.23 -11.17
C GLU A 98 8.74 12.42 -9.65
N VAL A 99 9.00 11.34 -8.90
CA VAL A 99 9.12 11.33 -7.44
C VAL A 99 10.57 11.50 -6.99
N PHE A 100 11.51 10.89 -7.72
CA PHE A 100 12.93 10.85 -7.42
C PHE A 100 13.76 11.28 -8.62
N GLU A 101 14.82 12.05 -8.39
CA GLU A 101 15.75 12.45 -9.45
C GLU A 101 16.48 11.25 -10.07
N ASP A 102 16.91 10.31 -9.25
CA ASP A 102 17.49 9.03 -9.67
C ASP A 102 16.86 7.86 -8.88
N PRO A 103 15.79 7.26 -9.42
CA PRO A 103 15.13 6.11 -8.77
C PRO A 103 16.03 4.88 -8.62
N VAL A 104 17.00 4.70 -9.49
CA VAL A 104 17.93 3.56 -9.44
C VAL A 104 18.92 3.75 -8.28
N GLU A 105 19.41 4.96 -8.10
CA GLU A 105 20.30 5.30 -6.99
C GLU A 105 19.59 5.19 -5.65
N GLU A 106 18.35 5.67 -5.52
CA GLU A 106 17.53 5.49 -4.31
C GLU A 106 17.38 4.01 -3.95
N TYR A 107 17.04 3.17 -4.92
CA TYR A 107 16.96 1.73 -4.71
C TYR A 107 18.31 1.14 -4.29
N ARG A 108 19.39 1.53 -4.96
CA ARG A 108 20.75 1.05 -4.68
C ARG A 108 21.18 1.39 -3.25
N MET A 109 20.93 2.62 -2.80
CA MET A 109 21.25 3.04 -1.43
C MET A 109 20.54 2.17 -0.38
N ILE A 110 19.27 1.83 -0.62
CA ILE A 110 18.50 1.00 0.29
C ILE A 110 19.09 -0.42 0.35
N ILE A 111 19.31 -1.09 -0.77
CA ILE A 111 19.76 -2.49 -0.78
C ILE A 111 21.21 -2.67 -0.33
N THR A 112 22.05 -1.63 -0.43
CA THR A 112 23.44 -1.66 0.00
C THR A 112 23.65 -1.18 1.44
N ALA A 113 22.59 -0.72 2.12
CA ALA A 113 22.67 -0.32 3.52
C ALA A 113 23.11 -1.47 4.42
N GLY A 114 24.04 -1.20 5.33
CA GLY A 114 24.81 -2.21 6.08
C GLY A 114 24.01 -3.03 7.09
N SER A 115 22.74 -2.67 7.41
CA SER A 115 21.89 -3.44 8.30
C SER A 115 20.43 -3.47 7.81
N LEU A 116 19.68 -4.51 8.23
CA LEU A 116 18.26 -4.63 7.94
C LEU A 116 17.50 -3.39 8.42
N GLN A 117 17.82 -2.87 9.59
CA GLN A 117 17.19 -1.68 10.14
C GLN A 117 17.36 -0.47 9.22
N LYS A 118 18.56 -0.24 8.71
CA LYS A 118 18.85 0.84 7.76
C LYS A 118 18.12 0.64 6.44
N GLN A 119 18.05 -0.60 5.95
CA GLN A 119 17.30 -0.95 4.73
C GLN A 119 15.81 -0.67 4.89
N ILE A 120 15.21 -1.10 6.01
CA ILE A 120 13.80 -0.86 6.31
C ILE A 120 13.52 0.63 6.50
N SER A 121 14.39 1.37 7.19
CA SER A 121 14.24 2.83 7.33
C SER A 121 14.29 3.54 5.98
N GLY A 122 15.22 3.18 5.11
CA GLY A 122 15.30 3.72 3.76
C GLY A 122 14.06 3.38 2.91
N LEU A 123 13.55 2.15 3.02
CA LEU A 123 12.32 1.74 2.36
C LEU A 123 11.11 2.54 2.87
N SER A 124 11.00 2.75 4.18
CA SER A 124 9.93 3.55 4.78
C SER A 124 9.97 5.01 4.31
N GLU A 125 11.18 5.58 4.23
CA GLU A 125 11.36 6.94 3.72
C GLU A 125 10.95 7.06 2.24
N LEU A 126 11.38 6.10 1.40
CA LEU A 126 11.00 6.04 -0.01
C LEU A 126 9.47 5.96 -0.15
N LEU A 127 8.82 5.06 0.58
CA LEU A 127 7.37 4.91 0.55
C LEU A 127 6.65 6.16 1.06
N GLY A 128 7.18 6.83 2.09
CA GLY A 128 6.68 8.12 2.58
C GLY A 128 6.70 9.19 1.49
N LYS A 129 7.82 9.36 0.80
CA LYS A 129 7.96 10.32 -0.32
C LYS A 129 6.98 10.00 -1.46
N VAL A 130 6.81 8.72 -1.80
CA VAL A 130 5.84 8.28 -2.80
C VAL A 130 4.41 8.63 -2.38
N CYS A 131 4.02 8.33 -1.14
CA CYS A 131 2.69 8.67 -0.62
C CYS A 131 2.44 10.17 -0.66
N ASP A 132 3.39 10.97 -0.17
CA ASP A 132 3.28 12.43 -0.11
C ASP A 132 3.16 13.01 -1.54
N TYR A 133 3.93 12.50 -2.50
CA TYR A 133 3.83 12.91 -3.91
C TYR A 133 2.48 12.58 -4.51
N VAL A 134 2.02 11.33 -4.32
CA VAL A 134 0.72 10.87 -4.79
C VAL A 134 -0.41 11.71 -4.19
N HIS A 135 -0.38 12.02 -2.92
CA HIS A 135 -1.35 12.89 -2.26
C HIS A 135 -1.27 14.34 -2.74
N GLY A 136 -0.08 14.88 -2.90
CA GLY A 136 0.12 16.27 -3.35
C GLY A 136 -0.36 16.52 -4.79
N LYS A 137 -0.09 15.58 -5.70
CA LYS A 137 -0.50 15.70 -7.12
C LYS A 137 -2.01 15.55 -7.31
N LYS A 138 -2.72 14.98 -6.35
CA LYS A 138 -4.06 14.45 -6.50
C LYS A 138 -5.18 15.27 -5.88
N GLY A 139 -4.94 16.20 -5.00
CA GLY A 139 -6.02 16.94 -4.34
C GLY A 139 -7.03 17.57 -5.32
N ALA A 140 -6.57 18.20 -6.38
CA ALA A 140 -7.45 18.80 -7.39
C ALA A 140 -7.96 17.78 -8.43
N ALA A 141 -7.13 16.83 -8.86
CA ALA A 141 -7.50 15.83 -9.86
C ALA A 141 -8.47 14.77 -9.30
N HIS A 142 -8.29 14.37 -8.05
CA HIS A 142 -9.17 13.42 -7.37
C HIS A 142 -10.58 13.96 -7.18
N HIS A 143 -10.70 15.19 -6.72
CA HIS A 143 -12.01 15.83 -6.58
C HIS A 143 -12.76 15.83 -7.93
N THR A 144 -12.10 16.18 -9.01
CA THR A 144 -12.69 16.18 -10.37
C THR A 144 -13.10 14.78 -10.82
N LEU A 145 -12.29 13.74 -10.51
CA LEU A 145 -12.62 12.36 -10.88
C LEU A 145 -13.78 11.79 -10.04
N ILE A 146 -13.82 12.09 -8.76
CA ILE A 146 -14.92 11.68 -7.89
C ILE A 146 -16.22 12.41 -8.28
N GLU A 147 -16.16 13.69 -8.65
CA GLU A 147 -17.33 14.39 -9.16
C GLU A 147 -17.86 13.78 -10.48
N LYS A 148 -16.98 13.39 -11.41
CA LYS A 148 -17.38 12.62 -12.61
C LYS A 148 -18.02 11.28 -12.25
N ALA A 149 -17.46 10.56 -11.27
CA ALA A 149 -18.03 9.31 -10.79
C ALA A 149 -19.42 9.53 -10.16
N ARG A 150 -19.60 10.57 -9.38
CA ARG A 150 -20.89 10.94 -8.79
C ARG A 150 -21.92 11.24 -9.88
N GLN A 151 -21.57 12.03 -10.88
CA GLN A 151 -22.44 12.30 -12.02
C GLN A 151 -22.84 11.02 -12.76
N TYR A 152 -21.88 10.11 -12.98
CA TYR A 152 -22.17 8.80 -13.58
C TYR A 152 -23.15 7.98 -12.74
N ILE A 153 -22.96 7.96 -11.41
CA ILE A 153 -23.88 7.27 -10.48
C ILE A 153 -25.27 7.92 -10.54
N GLU A 154 -25.37 9.26 -10.53
CA GLU A 154 -26.64 9.99 -10.60
C GLU A 154 -27.39 9.78 -11.91
N GLN A 155 -26.69 9.57 -13.02
CA GLN A 155 -27.29 9.26 -14.31
C GLN A 155 -27.74 7.80 -14.44
N ASN A 156 -27.10 6.89 -13.72
CA ASN A 156 -27.31 5.45 -13.87
C ASN A 156 -27.84 4.75 -12.60
N TYR A 157 -28.28 5.48 -11.57
CA TYR A 157 -28.69 4.88 -10.29
C TYR A 157 -29.87 3.91 -10.42
N THR A 158 -30.70 4.02 -11.46
CA THR A 158 -31.83 3.14 -11.74
C THR A 158 -31.40 1.82 -12.39
N ASP A 159 -30.22 1.79 -12.99
CA ASP A 159 -29.70 0.58 -13.61
C ASP A 159 -29.31 -0.45 -12.53
N HIS A 160 -29.81 -1.68 -12.69
CA HIS A 160 -29.49 -2.79 -11.80
C HIS A 160 -28.04 -3.28 -11.94
N SER A 161 -27.40 -3.01 -13.09
CA SER A 161 -26.03 -3.44 -13.40
C SER A 161 -24.96 -2.48 -12.85
N ILE A 162 -25.36 -1.30 -12.30
CA ILE A 162 -24.40 -0.37 -11.71
C ILE A 162 -23.65 -1.02 -10.54
N SER A 163 -22.36 -1.02 -10.64
CA SER A 163 -21.46 -1.67 -9.69
C SER A 163 -20.22 -0.82 -9.44
N LEU A 164 -19.50 -1.11 -8.36
CA LEU A 164 -18.20 -0.49 -8.10
C LEU A 164 -17.28 -0.59 -9.32
N GLN A 165 -17.31 -1.74 -10.01
CA GLN A 165 -16.49 -2.00 -11.18
C GLN A 165 -16.88 -1.13 -12.38
N SER A 166 -18.19 -0.97 -12.68
CA SER A 166 -18.64 -0.14 -13.79
C SER A 166 -18.33 1.34 -13.55
N VAL A 167 -18.51 1.83 -12.31
CA VAL A 167 -18.21 3.22 -11.95
C VAL A 167 -16.70 3.49 -11.98
N SER A 168 -15.89 2.61 -11.42
CA SER A 168 -14.42 2.78 -11.46
C SER A 168 -13.88 2.77 -12.88
N ALA A 169 -14.43 1.91 -13.75
CA ALA A 169 -14.08 1.88 -15.18
C ALA A 169 -14.46 3.18 -15.90
N SER A 170 -15.58 3.83 -15.55
CA SER A 170 -16.00 5.10 -16.18
C SER A 170 -15.04 6.26 -15.91
N VAL A 171 -14.24 6.16 -14.86
CA VAL A 171 -13.20 7.14 -14.50
C VAL A 171 -11.77 6.61 -14.67
N ASN A 172 -11.61 5.49 -15.38
CA ASN A 172 -10.33 4.84 -15.66
C ASN A 172 -9.51 4.51 -14.40
N MET A 173 -10.19 4.01 -13.35
CA MET A 173 -9.56 3.61 -12.09
C MET A 173 -9.73 2.12 -11.82
N SER A 174 -8.80 1.53 -11.06
CA SER A 174 -9.03 0.20 -10.49
C SER A 174 -10.11 0.27 -9.42
N SER A 175 -10.96 -0.77 -9.32
CA SER A 175 -12.07 -0.79 -8.35
C SER A 175 -11.60 -0.71 -6.89
N CYS A 176 -10.43 -1.27 -6.59
CA CYS A 176 -9.83 -1.22 -5.26
C CYS A 176 -9.49 0.22 -4.86
N TYR A 177 -8.76 0.92 -5.73
CA TYR A 177 -8.38 2.32 -5.47
C TYR A 177 -9.57 3.26 -5.46
N PHE A 178 -10.49 3.11 -6.43
CA PHE A 178 -11.72 3.90 -6.48
C PHE A 178 -12.53 3.77 -5.19
N SER A 179 -12.66 2.56 -4.64
CA SER A 179 -13.40 2.32 -3.40
C SER A 179 -12.85 3.12 -2.23
N ILE A 180 -11.51 3.18 -2.10
CA ILE A 180 -10.83 3.91 -1.02
C ILE A 180 -11.00 5.41 -1.22
N LEU A 181 -10.69 5.89 -2.42
CA LEU A 181 -10.79 7.31 -2.75
C LEU A 181 -12.22 7.84 -2.60
N PHE A 182 -13.20 7.10 -3.12
CA PHE A 182 -14.61 7.46 -3.02
C PHE A 182 -15.06 7.57 -1.56
N LYS A 183 -14.61 6.64 -0.70
CA LYS A 183 -14.92 6.69 0.73
C LYS A 183 -14.25 7.89 1.42
N GLN A 184 -13.02 8.24 1.05
CA GLN A 184 -12.32 9.41 1.58
C GLN A 184 -13.01 10.71 1.19
N GLU A 185 -13.36 10.87 -0.09
CA GLU A 185 -13.98 12.11 -0.61
C GLU A 185 -15.48 12.25 -0.24
N CYS A 186 -16.22 11.15 -0.24
CA CYS A 186 -17.68 11.16 0.01
C CYS A 186 -18.04 10.83 1.47
N GLY A 187 -17.09 10.46 2.33
CA GLY A 187 -17.33 10.08 3.72
C GLY A 187 -18.03 8.73 3.91
N LYS A 188 -18.44 8.04 2.84
CA LYS A 188 -19.17 6.77 2.87
C LYS A 188 -18.83 5.88 1.67
N SER A 189 -19.07 4.57 1.82
CA SER A 189 -18.78 3.60 0.75
C SER A 189 -19.69 3.84 -0.46
N PHE A 190 -19.26 3.38 -1.65
CA PHE A 190 -20.07 3.42 -2.88
C PHE A 190 -21.45 2.79 -2.69
N ILE A 191 -21.53 1.62 -2.05
CA ILE A 191 -22.82 0.93 -1.82
C ILE A 191 -23.74 1.76 -0.93
N SER A 192 -23.22 2.35 0.15
CA SER A 192 -23.99 3.22 1.02
C SER A 192 -24.46 4.47 0.29
N TYR A 193 -23.59 5.09 -0.51
CA TYR A 193 -23.93 6.25 -1.32
C TYR A 193 -25.06 5.97 -2.32
N LEU A 194 -24.96 4.88 -3.07
CA LEU A 194 -25.96 4.47 -4.07
C LEU A 194 -27.30 4.14 -3.40
N THR A 195 -27.28 3.46 -2.25
CA THR A 195 -28.48 3.13 -1.49
C THR A 195 -29.18 4.41 -1.00
N ASP A 196 -28.45 5.34 -0.42
CA ASP A 196 -28.98 6.61 0.05
C ASP A 196 -29.59 7.42 -1.10
N LEU A 197 -28.91 7.48 -2.26
CA LEU A 197 -29.39 8.17 -3.45
C LEU A 197 -30.71 7.55 -3.96
N ARG A 198 -30.78 6.23 -4.05
CA ARG A 198 -31.98 5.51 -4.47
C ARG A 198 -33.15 5.76 -3.50
N MET A 199 -32.91 5.74 -2.21
CA MET A 199 -33.91 6.00 -1.19
C MET A 199 -34.40 7.45 -1.22
N GLU A 200 -33.52 8.39 -1.46
CA GLU A 200 -33.88 9.80 -1.56
C GLU A 200 -34.75 10.08 -2.80
N LYS A 201 -34.37 9.50 -3.95
CA LYS A 201 -35.17 9.59 -5.17
C LYS A 201 -36.53 8.91 -5.04
N ALA A 202 -36.61 7.75 -4.39
CA ALA A 202 -37.87 7.08 -4.12
C ALA A 202 -38.81 7.94 -3.24
N LYS A 203 -38.28 8.56 -2.18
CA LYS A 203 -39.04 9.49 -1.33
C LYS A 203 -39.55 10.71 -2.10
N GLN A 204 -38.71 11.25 -3.01
CA GLN A 204 -39.15 12.37 -3.87
C GLN A 204 -40.30 11.96 -4.77
N LEU A 205 -40.22 10.82 -5.46
CA LEU A 205 -41.27 10.32 -6.35
C LEU A 205 -42.58 10.11 -5.60
N LEU A 206 -42.56 9.54 -4.40
CA LEU A 206 -43.75 9.34 -3.57
C LEU A 206 -44.40 10.64 -3.12
N ARG A 207 -43.61 11.72 -2.93
CA ARG A 207 -44.19 13.04 -2.56
C ARG A 207 -44.83 13.79 -3.71
N TYR A 208 -44.50 13.47 -4.95
CA TYR A 208 -45.03 14.10 -6.15
C TYR A 208 -46.05 13.22 -6.86
N SER A 209 -46.41 12.05 -6.29
CA SER A 209 -47.41 11.11 -6.85
C SER A 209 -48.79 11.26 -6.24
N ASP A 210 -49.01 12.27 -5.38
CA ASP A 210 -50.31 12.75 -4.92
C ASP A 210 -50.67 14.00 -5.76
#